data_7aa572721b2d64e29f92959932c69390
#
_entry.id   7aa572721b2d64e29f92959932c69390
#
_cell.length_a   1.000
_cell.length_b   1.000
_cell.length_c   1.000
_cell.angle_alpha   90.00
_cell.angle_beta   90.00
_cell.angle_gamma   90.00
#
_symmetry.space_group_name_H-M   'P 1'
#
loop_
_entity.id
_entity.type
_entity.pdbx_description
1 polymer ?
#
loop_
_entity_poly.entity_id
_entity_poly.type
_entity_poly.pdbx_seq_one_letter_code
_entity_poly.pdbx_strand_id
1 'polypeptide(L)'
;MSFRTSKFHVITKGLQYPEGPVYQKDGSVLVVEIQGKKLTRVLADGTKETVATLGGGPNGAAIGPDGAVYVCNDGGLDFVAVGPVSVPTFQPADYVSGSIQKVVGSNFSTLYNQCNGQSLRSPDDLVFDKTGNFWFTDWGKKIGRASCRERV
;
A
#
# COMPACT_ATOMS: atom_id res chain seq x y z
N MET A 1 25.13 23.77 11.38
CA MET A 1 24.88 22.70 10.39
C MET A 1 24.05 23.31 9.28
N SER A 2 24.60 23.44 8.07
CA SER A 2 23.84 23.93 6.91
C SER A 2 23.06 22.75 6.33
N PHE A 3 21.74 22.79 6.40
CA PHE A 3 20.91 21.86 5.66
C PHE A 3 21.09 22.17 4.17
N ARG A 4 21.72 21.25 3.42
CA ARG A 4 21.70 21.32 1.95
C ARG A 4 20.25 21.22 1.52
N THR A 5 19.72 22.27 0.92
CA THR A 5 18.44 22.21 0.20
C THR A 5 18.62 21.28 -0.99
N SER A 6 18.26 20.01 -0.83
CA SER A 6 18.20 19.06 -1.94
C SER A 6 17.17 19.57 -2.92
N LYS A 7 17.53 19.76 -4.19
CA LYS A 7 16.54 20.05 -5.24
C LYS A 7 15.71 18.79 -5.43
N PHE A 8 14.45 18.82 -5.04
CA PHE A 8 13.50 17.76 -5.33
C PHE A 8 13.19 17.78 -6.83
N HIS A 9 13.18 16.60 -7.44
CA HIS A 9 12.71 16.40 -8.80
C HIS A 9 11.39 15.64 -8.76
N VAL A 10 10.33 16.24 -9.33
CA VAL A 10 9.03 15.59 -9.43
C VAL A 10 9.03 14.70 -10.66
N ILE A 11 8.97 13.38 -10.48
CA ILE A 11 8.97 12.40 -11.57
C ILE A 11 7.60 12.34 -12.25
N THR A 12 6.51 12.30 -11.46
CA THR A 12 5.14 12.21 -11.98
C THR A 12 4.16 12.96 -11.07
N LYS A 13 2.94 13.16 -11.56
CA LYS A 13 1.82 13.80 -10.84
C LYS A 13 0.52 13.04 -11.07
N GLY A 14 -0.51 13.33 -10.25
CA GLY A 14 -1.85 12.79 -10.41
C GLY A 14 -1.97 11.32 -10.00
N LEU A 15 -1.13 10.86 -9.07
CA LEU A 15 -1.36 9.64 -8.32
C LEU A 15 -2.45 9.92 -7.27
N GLN A 16 -3.29 8.92 -7.02
CA GLN A 16 -4.45 9.02 -6.13
C GLN A 16 -4.12 8.47 -4.75
N TYR A 17 -3.55 9.32 -3.91
CA TYR A 17 -3.07 8.99 -2.57
C TYR A 17 -2.03 7.85 -2.59
N PRO A 18 -0.83 8.12 -3.14
CA PRO A 18 0.23 7.13 -3.31
C PRO A 18 0.89 6.79 -1.98
N GLU A 19 1.17 5.49 -1.78
CA GLU A 19 1.85 4.92 -0.63
C GLU A 19 2.73 3.75 -1.04
N GLY A 20 3.48 3.18 -0.10
CA GLY A 20 4.28 1.97 -0.24
C GLY A 20 5.24 1.97 -1.43
N PRO A 21 6.11 2.97 -1.63
CA PRO A 21 6.98 3.03 -2.80
C PRO A 21 8.06 1.95 -2.77
N VAL A 22 8.20 1.21 -3.87
CA VAL A 22 9.22 0.17 -4.05
C VAL A 22 10.05 0.46 -5.30
N TYR A 23 11.30 0.88 -5.09
CA TYR A 23 12.23 1.14 -6.19
C TYR A 23 12.63 -0.16 -6.91
N GLN A 24 12.66 -0.12 -8.25
CA GLN A 24 13.03 -1.23 -9.11
C GLN A 24 14.42 -1.01 -9.72
N LYS A 25 15.11 -2.11 -10.04
CA LYS A 25 16.45 -2.07 -10.63
C LYS A 25 16.53 -1.36 -11.99
N ASP A 26 15.42 -1.31 -12.72
CA ASP A 26 15.28 -0.61 -13.99
C ASP A 26 15.00 0.90 -13.86
N GLY A 27 15.01 1.41 -12.65
CA GLY A 27 14.75 2.83 -12.35
C GLY A 27 13.28 3.18 -12.22
N SER A 28 12.36 2.24 -12.42
CA SER A 28 10.94 2.45 -12.14
C SER A 28 10.63 2.35 -10.64
N VAL A 29 9.47 2.85 -10.23
CA VAL A 29 8.96 2.75 -8.87
C VAL A 29 7.57 2.15 -8.89
N LEU A 30 7.36 1.07 -8.14
CA LEU A 30 6.00 0.62 -7.83
C LEU A 30 5.46 1.44 -6.69
N VAL A 31 4.20 1.85 -6.78
CA VAL A 31 3.46 2.52 -5.70
C VAL A 31 2.06 1.94 -5.64
N VAL A 32 1.50 1.83 -4.47
CA VAL A 32 0.07 1.60 -4.33
C VAL A 32 -0.66 2.95 -4.28
N GLU A 33 -1.88 2.98 -4.78
CA GLU A 33 -2.73 4.16 -4.71
C GLU A 33 -3.96 3.82 -3.88
N ILE A 34 -4.02 4.29 -2.62
CA ILE A 34 -5.11 3.96 -1.68
C ILE A 34 -6.45 4.39 -2.26
N GLN A 35 -6.58 5.65 -2.66
CA GLN A 35 -7.80 6.17 -3.28
C GLN A 35 -8.02 5.60 -4.68
N GLY A 36 -6.93 5.32 -5.41
CA GLY A 36 -6.97 4.70 -6.75
C GLY A 36 -7.25 3.22 -6.74
N LYS A 37 -7.18 2.55 -5.58
CA LYS A 37 -7.44 1.11 -5.37
C LYS A 37 -6.61 0.20 -6.28
N LYS A 38 -5.36 0.57 -6.53
CA LYS A 38 -4.51 -0.11 -7.51
C LYS A 38 -3.03 -0.08 -7.15
N LEU A 39 -2.27 -0.99 -7.79
CA LEU A 39 -0.83 -0.98 -7.87
C LEU A 39 -0.43 -0.32 -9.19
N THR A 40 0.40 0.70 -9.12
CA THR A 40 0.88 1.49 -10.26
C THR A 40 2.39 1.40 -10.36
N ARG A 41 2.91 1.26 -11.57
CA ARG A 41 4.33 1.40 -11.89
C ARG A 41 4.56 2.78 -12.51
N VAL A 42 5.47 3.52 -11.94
CA VAL A 42 5.93 4.81 -12.46
C VAL A 42 7.28 4.58 -13.11
N LEU A 43 7.38 4.79 -14.42
CA LEU A 43 8.62 4.68 -15.18
C LEU A 43 9.53 5.88 -14.93
N ALA A 44 10.81 5.76 -15.26
CA ALA A 44 11.79 6.82 -15.05
C ALA A 44 11.46 8.12 -15.81
N ASP A 45 10.72 8.03 -16.91
CA ASP A 45 10.22 9.18 -17.70
C ASP A 45 8.93 9.80 -17.14
N GLY A 46 8.40 9.25 -16.04
CA GLY A 46 7.16 9.71 -15.39
C GLY A 46 5.88 9.08 -15.94
N THR A 47 5.97 8.22 -16.95
CA THR A 47 4.84 7.44 -17.46
C THR A 47 4.29 6.52 -16.37
N LYS A 48 2.99 6.39 -16.29
CA LYS A 48 2.29 5.55 -15.31
C LYS A 48 1.60 4.37 -15.98
N GLU A 49 1.82 3.19 -15.42
CA GLU A 49 1.20 1.94 -15.85
C GLU A 49 0.43 1.33 -14.68
N THR A 50 -0.85 1.00 -14.88
CA THR A 50 -1.59 0.22 -13.89
C THR A 50 -1.13 -1.22 -13.97
N VAL A 51 -0.52 -1.73 -12.91
CA VAL A 51 -0.09 -3.13 -12.81
C VAL A 51 -1.28 -4.02 -12.48
N ALA A 52 -2.04 -3.68 -11.44
CA ALA A 52 -3.21 -4.44 -11.01
C ALA A 52 -4.23 -3.53 -10.31
N THR A 53 -5.52 -3.81 -10.52
CA THR A 53 -6.61 -3.19 -9.74
C THR A 53 -6.93 -4.10 -8.56
N LEU A 54 -6.76 -3.58 -7.33
CA LEU A 54 -6.73 -4.38 -6.10
C LEU A 54 -8.03 -4.28 -5.28
N GLY A 55 -8.81 -3.23 -5.49
CA GLY A 55 -9.93 -2.92 -4.61
C GLY A 55 -9.47 -2.42 -3.23
N GLY A 56 -10.42 -2.21 -2.31
CA GLY A 56 -10.16 -1.76 -0.94
C GLY A 56 -9.30 -0.50 -0.87
N GLY A 57 -8.24 -0.54 -0.08
CA GLY A 57 -7.23 0.52 0.09
C GLY A 57 -5.84 -0.10 0.18
N PRO A 58 -5.14 -0.35 -0.95
CA PRO A 58 -3.76 -0.81 -0.91
C PRO A 58 -2.88 0.29 -0.32
N ASN A 59 -2.17 -0.03 0.77
CA ASN A 59 -1.42 0.93 1.58
C ASN A 59 0.10 0.69 1.51
N GLY A 60 0.58 -0.48 1.90
CA GLY A 60 1.99 -0.83 1.81
C GLY A 60 2.28 -1.89 0.76
N ALA A 61 3.49 -1.91 0.22
CA ALA A 61 3.92 -2.92 -0.75
C ALA A 61 5.37 -3.36 -0.52
N ALA A 62 5.66 -4.63 -0.79
CA ALA A 62 7.02 -5.15 -0.83
C ALA A 62 7.14 -6.25 -1.89
N ILE A 63 8.36 -6.46 -2.41
CA ILE A 63 8.65 -7.59 -3.30
C ILE A 63 9.09 -8.77 -2.45
N GLY A 64 8.39 -9.89 -2.61
CA GLY A 64 8.74 -11.14 -1.96
C GLY A 64 9.94 -11.83 -2.60
N PRO A 65 10.49 -12.85 -1.92
CA PRO A 65 11.62 -13.64 -2.43
C PRO A 65 11.29 -14.40 -3.73
N ASP A 66 10.03 -14.59 -4.02
CA ASP A 66 9.50 -15.19 -5.26
C ASP A 66 9.29 -14.18 -6.40
N GLY A 67 9.63 -12.92 -6.19
CA GLY A 67 9.48 -11.83 -7.15
C GLY A 67 8.06 -11.28 -7.30
N ALA A 68 7.08 -11.81 -6.57
CA ALA A 68 5.72 -11.26 -6.54
C ALA A 68 5.66 -10.00 -5.67
N VAL A 69 4.68 -9.13 -5.92
CA VAL A 69 4.43 -7.97 -5.06
C VAL A 69 3.39 -8.35 -4.01
N TYR A 70 3.74 -8.15 -2.75
CA TYR A 70 2.84 -8.34 -1.62
C TYR A 70 2.34 -6.98 -1.18
N VAL A 71 1.04 -6.88 -0.93
CA VAL A 71 0.36 -5.62 -0.63
C VAL A 71 -0.43 -5.75 0.66
N CYS A 72 -0.20 -4.85 1.59
CA CYS A 72 -1.11 -4.57 2.68
C CYS A 72 -2.29 -3.80 2.14
N ASN A 73 -3.50 -4.34 2.28
CA ASN A 73 -4.73 -3.67 1.90
C ASN A 73 -5.54 -3.35 3.16
N ASP A 74 -5.73 -2.09 3.44
CA ASP A 74 -6.39 -1.60 4.64
C ASP A 74 -7.93 -1.71 4.60
N GLY A 75 -8.47 -2.23 3.49
CA GLY A 75 -9.90 -2.38 3.24
C GLY A 75 -10.59 -1.13 2.70
N GLY A 76 -9.87 -0.01 2.58
CA GLY A 76 -10.36 1.23 1.99
C GLY A 76 -10.58 2.36 3.00
N LEU A 77 -10.52 3.57 2.47
CA LEU A 77 -10.82 4.82 3.15
C LEU A 77 -11.75 5.65 2.26
N ASP A 78 -12.66 6.39 2.89
CA ASP A 78 -13.38 7.46 2.23
C ASP A 78 -12.51 8.70 2.16
N PHE A 79 -12.71 9.52 1.12
CA PHE A 79 -11.94 10.73 0.87
C PHE A 79 -12.87 11.91 0.63
N VAL A 80 -12.46 13.07 1.12
CA VAL A 80 -13.11 14.35 0.82
C VAL A 80 -12.11 15.31 0.18
N ALA A 81 -12.58 16.12 -0.76
CA ALA A 81 -11.77 17.17 -1.35
C ALA A 81 -11.76 18.40 -0.43
N VAL A 82 -10.56 18.84 -0.08
CA VAL A 82 -10.33 20.09 0.65
C VAL A 82 -9.42 20.96 -0.20
N GLY A 83 -10.03 21.85 -1.01
CA GLY A 83 -9.31 22.57 -2.04
C GLY A 83 -8.67 21.61 -3.06
N PRO A 84 -7.37 21.74 -3.36
CA PRO A 84 -6.69 20.86 -4.30
C PRO A 84 -6.23 19.51 -3.69
N VAL A 85 -6.52 19.26 -2.41
CA VAL A 85 -6.03 18.09 -1.67
C VAL A 85 -7.17 17.11 -1.40
N SER A 86 -6.89 15.82 -1.59
CA SER A 86 -7.77 14.73 -1.18
C SER A 86 -7.37 14.29 0.24
N VAL A 87 -8.31 14.35 1.18
CA VAL A 87 -8.08 14.03 2.59
C VAL A 87 -8.82 12.76 2.96
N PRO A 88 -8.14 11.75 3.52
CA PRO A 88 -8.81 10.55 3.99
C PRO A 88 -9.68 10.90 5.22
N THR A 89 -10.84 10.26 5.31
CA THR A 89 -11.77 10.49 6.41
C THR A 89 -11.96 9.23 7.24
N PHE A 90 -13.00 8.48 6.95
CA PHE A 90 -13.38 7.34 7.75
C PHE A 90 -13.38 6.04 6.93
N GLN A 91 -13.62 4.97 7.61
CA GLN A 91 -13.87 3.66 7.04
C GLN A 91 -15.12 3.72 6.15
N PRO A 92 -15.07 3.21 4.89
CA PRO A 92 -16.23 3.13 4.02
C PRO A 92 -17.37 2.32 4.63
N ALA A 93 -18.61 2.62 4.25
CA ALA A 93 -19.77 1.91 4.74
C ALA A 93 -19.80 0.42 4.36
N ASP A 94 -19.17 0.07 3.23
CA ASP A 94 -19.03 -1.29 2.71
C ASP A 94 -17.75 -2.02 3.16
N TYR A 95 -17.02 -1.44 4.11
CA TYR A 95 -15.82 -2.06 4.65
C TYR A 95 -16.14 -3.39 5.33
N VAL A 96 -15.35 -4.43 5.01
CA VAL A 96 -15.46 -5.76 5.61
C VAL A 96 -14.24 -6.08 6.47
N SER A 97 -13.04 -6.03 5.90
CA SER A 97 -11.78 -6.30 6.59
C SER A 97 -10.60 -5.76 5.77
N GLY A 98 -9.45 -5.63 6.43
CA GLY A 98 -8.17 -5.56 5.74
C GLY A 98 -7.72 -6.92 5.23
N SER A 99 -6.68 -6.93 4.39
CA SER A 99 -6.11 -8.16 3.85
C SER A 99 -4.66 -8.01 3.44
N ILE A 100 -3.96 -9.14 3.34
CA ILE A 100 -2.68 -9.24 2.66
C ILE A 100 -2.93 -9.87 1.29
N GLN A 101 -2.52 -9.18 0.24
CA GLN A 101 -2.71 -9.59 -1.15
C GLN A 101 -1.36 -9.91 -1.79
N LYS A 102 -1.35 -10.86 -2.73
CA LYS A 102 -0.19 -11.20 -3.57
C LYS A 102 -0.54 -10.91 -5.01
N VAL A 103 0.31 -10.14 -5.68
CA VAL A 103 0.16 -9.73 -7.08
C VAL A 103 1.21 -10.43 -7.94
N VAL A 104 0.75 -11.11 -9.00
CA VAL A 104 1.59 -11.76 -10.01
C VAL A 104 1.11 -11.30 -11.38
N GLY A 105 1.96 -10.56 -12.10
CA GLY A 105 1.53 -9.89 -13.33
C GLY A 105 0.41 -8.88 -13.03
N SER A 106 -0.72 -9.02 -13.71
CA SER A 106 -1.91 -8.16 -13.50
C SER A 106 -2.96 -8.79 -12.58
N ASN A 107 -2.73 -10.00 -12.08
CA ASN A 107 -3.67 -10.72 -11.22
C ASN A 107 -3.25 -10.60 -9.76
N PHE A 108 -4.23 -10.63 -8.87
CA PHE A 108 -3.98 -10.72 -7.45
C PHE A 108 -4.81 -11.82 -6.78
N SER A 109 -4.32 -12.27 -5.64
CA SER A 109 -5.06 -13.17 -4.75
C SER A 109 -4.93 -12.66 -3.31
N THR A 110 -5.99 -12.83 -2.53
CA THR A 110 -5.94 -12.59 -1.09
C THR A 110 -5.28 -13.78 -0.41
N LEU A 111 -4.17 -13.54 0.29
CA LEU A 111 -3.49 -14.56 1.08
C LEU A 111 -4.10 -14.69 2.47
N TYR A 112 -4.30 -13.55 3.13
CA TYR A 112 -4.81 -13.49 4.50
C TYR A 112 -5.78 -12.33 4.65
N ASN A 113 -6.88 -12.57 5.34
CA ASN A 113 -7.82 -11.55 5.81
C ASN A 113 -8.11 -11.69 7.31
N GLN A 114 -7.48 -12.68 7.95
CA GLN A 114 -7.58 -12.94 9.38
C GLN A 114 -6.30 -13.59 9.92
N CYS A 115 -6.08 -13.46 11.22
CA CYS A 115 -5.06 -14.16 11.97
C CYS A 115 -5.66 -14.68 13.28
N ASN A 116 -5.45 -15.98 13.60
CA ASN A 116 -5.99 -16.63 14.79
C ASN A 116 -7.51 -16.38 15.02
N GLY A 117 -8.31 -16.39 13.95
CA GLY A 117 -9.74 -16.15 13.99
C GLY A 117 -10.15 -14.67 14.16
N GLN A 118 -9.18 -13.75 14.20
CA GLN A 118 -9.42 -12.31 14.24
C GLN A 118 -9.24 -11.73 12.83
N SER A 119 -10.23 -11.00 12.34
CA SER A 119 -10.12 -10.30 11.05
C SER A 119 -9.04 -9.22 11.09
N LEU A 120 -8.23 -9.16 10.04
CA LEU A 120 -7.31 -8.04 9.84
C LEU A 120 -8.11 -6.76 9.68
N ARG A 121 -7.65 -5.68 10.27
CA ARG A 121 -8.41 -4.42 10.29
C ARG A 121 -7.88 -3.40 9.31
N SER A 122 -6.60 -3.10 9.41
CA SER A 122 -5.97 -2.09 8.57
C SER A 122 -4.50 -2.42 8.40
N PRO A 123 -4.16 -3.52 7.69
CA PRO A 123 -2.77 -3.76 7.32
C PRO A 123 -2.21 -2.54 6.61
N ASP A 124 -1.05 -2.09 7.09
CA ASP A 124 -0.49 -0.81 6.69
C ASP A 124 0.76 -1.00 5.83
N ASP A 125 1.85 -1.50 6.42
CA ASP A 125 3.09 -1.74 5.70
C ASP A 125 3.67 -3.12 6.03
N LEU A 126 4.55 -3.64 5.15
CA LEU A 126 5.15 -4.95 5.33
C LEU A 126 6.62 -4.98 4.90
N VAL A 127 7.36 -5.93 5.48
CA VAL A 127 8.76 -6.16 5.17
C VAL A 127 9.06 -7.66 5.20
N PHE A 128 9.91 -8.14 4.29
CA PHE A 128 10.43 -9.50 4.29
C PHE A 128 11.72 -9.60 5.11
N ASP A 129 11.83 -10.66 5.90
CA ASP A 129 13.09 -11.02 6.53
C ASP A 129 13.98 -11.87 5.61
N LYS A 130 15.21 -12.15 6.06
CA LYS A 130 16.20 -12.89 5.27
C LYS A 130 15.82 -14.36 5.02
N THR A 131 14.86 -14.89 5.76
CA THR A 131 14.37 -16.26 5.64
C THR A 131 13.11 -16.38 4.78
N GLY A 132 12.63 -15.26 4.26
CA GLY A 132 11.45 -15.20 3.38
C GLY A 132 10.12 -15.07 4.11
N ASN A 133 10.12 -14.95 5.44
CA ASN A 133 8.92 -14.58 6.17
C ASN A 133 8.66 -13.08 6.01
N PHE A 134 7.41 -12.66 6.08
CA PHE A 134 7.10 -11.26 6.12
C PHE A 134 6.42 -10.85 7.44
N TRP A 135 6.62 -9.59 7.78
CA TRP A 135 6.06 -8.93 8.94
C TRP A 135 5.25 -7.76 8.46
N PHE A 136 4.12 -7.51 9.06
CA PHE A 136 3.30 -6.36 8.71
C PHE A 136 2.72 -5.70 9.96
N THR A 137 2.32 -4.44 9.81
CA THR A 137 1.61 -3.70 10.83
C THR A 137 0.12 -3.72 10.53
N ASP A 138 -0.71 -3.86 11.55
CA ASP A 138 -2.17 -3.71 11.47
C ASP A 138 -2.59 -2.70 12.54
N TRP A 139 -2.87 -1.46 12.15
CA TRP A 139 -3.08 -0.37 13.09
C TRP A 139 -4.56 -0.12 13.45
N GLY A 140 -5.49 -0.82 12.79
CA GLY A 140 -6.92 -0.74 13.05
C GLY A 140 -7.60 0.48 12.43
N LYS A 141 -8.93 0.41 12.32
CA LYS A 141 -9.76 1.47 11.72
C LYS A 141 -10.37 2.45 12.73
N LYS A 142 -10.35 2.16 14.03
CA LYS A 142 -10.87 3.05 15.07
C LYS A 142 -9.73 3.86 15.68
N ILE A 143 -9.85 5.18 15.67
CA ILE A 143 -8.93 6.09 16.37
C ILE A 143 -8.84 5.68 17.85
N GLY A 144 -7.62 5.37 18.31
CA GLY A 144 -7.33 5.24 19.73
C GLY A 144 -6.66 3.96 20.22
N ARG A 145 -6.37 2.97 19.38
CA ARG A 145 -5.56 1.81 19.78
C ARG A 145 -4.70 1.33 18.62
N ALA A 146 -3.42 1.65 18.68
CA ALA A 146 -2.42 0.92 17.93
C ALA A 146 -2.45 -0.53 18.41
N SER A 147 -2.80 -1.46 17.57
CA SER A 147 -2.76 -2.86 17.90
C SER A 147 -1.81 -3.61 17.01
N CYS A 148 -0.83 -4.16 17.65
CA CYS A 148 -0.24 -5.47 17.46
C CYS A 148 0.50 -5.79 16.18
N ARG A 149 1.75 -6.08 16.43
CA ARG A 149 2.61 -6.95 15.61
C ARG A 149 2.03 -8.35 15.62
N GLU A 150 1.67 -8.87 14.47
CA GLU A 150 1.41 -10.30 14.33
C GLU A 150 2.43 -10.93 13.40
N ARG A 151 2.95 -12.08 13.85
CA ARG A 151 3.84 -12.96 13.10
C ARG A 151 2.94 -13.99 12.41
N VAL A 152 3.01 -14.04 11.10
CA VAL A 152 2.31 -15.06 10.31
C VAL A 152 3.31 -16.08 9.83
#